data_dae92e1d0341f78be6c3780bfd825603
#
_entry.id   dae92e1d0341f78be6c3780bfd825603
#
_cell.length_a   1.000
_cell.length_b   1.000
_cell.length_c   1.000
_cell.angle_alpha   90.00
_cell.angle_beta   90.00
_cell.angle_gamma   90.00
#
_symmetry.space_group_name_H-M   'P 1'
#
loop_
_entity.id
_entity.type
_entity.pdbx_description
1 polymer ?
#
loop_
_entity_poly.entity_id
_entity_poly.type
_entity_poly.pdbx_seq_one_letter_code
_entity_poly.pdbx_strand_id
1 'polypeptide(L)'
;MILDASMKLFVEEGFENVTIRRIADLIEYSPTTVYLYFKDKDEIFFSLHDIGFQKMEEMNRDLVTINNPLLRLHKMGENYLEFGMSNPEFYNLMFIQDEPMNKITELGCDWVKGDHAINRLKETVTECMDKGYILKGDPHLVSLSVWSFVHGLVSLAIRGRIEKFVPEKEMILPVMKQSLNWLVNNIEASPAESRNPAGT
;
A
#
# COMPACT_ATOMS: atom_id res chain seq x y z
N MET A 1 -19.38 -6.93 10.80
CA MET A 1 -19.78 -8.36 10.89
C MET A 1 -19.67 -9.08 9.55
N ILE A 2 -20.45 -8.75 8.48
CA ILE A 2 -20.30 -9.42 7.15
C ILE A 2 -18.87 -9.23 6.64
N LEU A 3 -18.39 -7.99 6.56
CA LEU A 3 -17.04 -7.66 6.07
C LEU A 3 -15.93 -8.33 6.89
N ASP A 4 -16.03 -8.38 8.21
CA ASP A 4 -15.02 -9.01 9.07
C ASP A 4 -14.96 -10.53 8.86
N ALA A 5 -16.13 -11.16 8.74
CA ALA A 5 -16.22 -12.58 8.43
C ALA A 5 -15.67 -12.89 7.03
N SER A 6 -15.97 -12.03 6.06
CA SER A 6 -15.46 -12.17 4.69
C SER A 6 -13.96 -12.00 4.63
N MET A 7 -13.40 -10.98 5.31
CA MET A 7 -11.96 -10.79 5.41
C MET A 7 -11.27 -12.05 5.96
N LYS A 8 -11.78 -12.57 7.08
CA LYS A 8 -11.25 -13.79 7.68
C LYS A 8 -11.25 -14.96 6.69
N LEU A 9 -12.38 -15.21 6.03
CA LEU A 9 -12.49 -16.32 5.08
C LEU A 9 -11.60 -16.12 3.85
N PHE A 10 -11.51 -14.91 3.31
CA PHE A 10 -10.63 -14.62 2.16
C PHE A 10 -9.16 -14.85 2.49
N VAL A 11 -8.73 -14.55 3.73
CA VAL A 11 -7.37 -14.81 4.19
C VAL A 11 -7.12 -16.30 4.43
N GLU A 12 -8.07 -17.00 5.06
CA GLU A 12 -7.90 -18.42 5.46
C GLU A 12 -8.11 -19.39 4.31
N GLU A 13 -9.11 -19.17 3.46
CA GLU A 13 -9.58 -20.12 2.44
C GLU A 13 -9.24 -19.64 1.01
N GLY A 14 -8.86 -18.37 0.82
CA GLY A 14 -8.66 -17.72 -0.48
C GLY A 14 -9.99 -17.26 -1.10
N PHE A 15 -9.92 -16.18 -1.89
CA PHE A 15 -11.10 -15.55 -2.49
C PHE A 15 -11.94 -16.52 -3.31
N GLU A 16 -11.31 -17.33 -4.18
CA GLU A 16 -12.02 -18.25 -5.09
C GLU A 16 -12.86 -19.31 -4.35
N ASN A 17 -12.38 -19.77 -3.20
CA ASN A 17 -13.03 -20.83 -2.44
C ASN A 17 -14.18 -20.34 -1.55
N VAL A 18 -14.28 -19.02 -1.32
CA VAL A 18 -15.31 -18.43 -0.46
C VAL A 18 -16.58 -18.17 -1.25
N THR A 19 -17.72 -18.49 -0.63
CA THR A 19 -19.07 -18.22 -1.18
C THR A 19 -19.88 -17.37 -0.21
N ILE A 20 -20.89 -16.65 -0.72
CA ILE A 20 -21.86 -15.91 0.12
C ILE A 20 -22.49 -16.81 1.18
N ARG A 21 -22.78 -18.07 0.82
CA ARG A 21 -23.32 -19.04 1.78
C ARG A 21 -22.33 -19.33 2.92
N ARG A 22 -21.03 -19.51 2.59
CA ARG A 22 -19.98 -19.75 3.58
C ARG A 22 -19.81 -18.55 4.53
N ILE A 23 -19.93 -17.32 4.02
CA ILE A 23 -19.91 -16.10 4.82
C ILE A 23 -21.12 -16.04 5.77
N ALA A 24 -22.32 -16.32 5.22
CA ALA A 24 -23.55 -16.32 5.99
C ALA A 24 -23.54 -17.37 7.12
N ASP A 25 -23.06 -18.59 6.82
CA ASP A 25 -22.92 -19.67 7.81
C ASP A 25 -21.97 -19.26 8.95
N LEU A 26 -20.85 -18.57 8.65
CA LEU A 26 -19.89 -18.13 9.67
C LEU A 26 -20.48 -17.11 10.67
N ILE A 27 -21.42 -16.28 10.19
CA ILE A 27 -22.05 -15.24 11.04
C ILE A 27 -23.44 -15.65 11.53
N GLU A 28 -23.86 -16.90 11.31
CA GLU A 28 -25.15 -17.45 11.72
C GLU A 28 -26.37 -16.71 11.12
N TYR A 29 -26.23 -16.24 9.87
CA TYR A 29 -27.30 -15.61 9.10
C TYR A 29 -27.71 -16.43 7.88
N SER A 30 -28.85 -16.09 7.27
CA SER A 30 -29.21 -16.66 5.99
C SER A 30 -28.42 -16.00 4.84
N PRO A 31 -28.11 -16.72 3.76
CA PRO A 31 -27.53 -16.11 2.57
C PRO A 31 -28.38 -14.94 2.02
N THR A 32 -29.70 -15.04 2.14
CA THR A 32 -30.63 -13.96 1.75
C THR A 32 -30.34 -12.67 2.54
N THR A 33 -29.99 -12.79 3.81
CA THR A 33 -29.64 -11.61 4.63
C THR A 33 -28.38 -10.94 4.11
N VAL A 34 -27.36 -11.69 3.69
CA VAL A 34 -26.14 -11.14 3.10
C VAL A 34 -26.45 -10.43 1.78
N TYR A 35 -27.31 -11.03 0.94
CA TYR A 35 -27.73 -10.43 -0.34
C TYR A 35 -28.54 -9.13 -0.19
N LEU A 36 -29.06 -8.80 1.00
CA LEU A 36 -29.67 -7.49 1.26
C LEU A 36 -28.64 -6.35 1.29
N TYR A 37 -27.36 -6.66 1.53
CA TYR A 37 -26.28 -5.69 1.68
C TYR A 37 -25.27 -5.72 0.54
N PHE A 38 -25.05 -6.88 -0.06
CA PHE A 38 -24.04 -7.10 -1.10
C PHE A 38 -24.62 -7.99 -2.20
N LYS A 39 -24.49 -7.55 -3.42
CA LYS A 39 -24.99 -8.26 -4.61
C LYS A 39 -24.29 -9.61 -4.82
N ASP A 40 -22.98 -9.62 -4.60
CA ASP A 40 -22.11 -10.79 -4.79
C ASP A 40 -20.84 -10.68 -3.89
N LYS A 41 -19.98 -11.69 -3.97
CA LYS A 41 -18.74 -11.71 -3.19
C LYS A 41 -17.71 -10.68 -3.67
N ASP A 42 -17.80 -10.30 -4.94
CA ASP A 42 -16.92 -9.30 -5.53
C ASP A 42 -17.19 -7.92 -4.91
N GLU A 43 -18.47 -7.55 -4.71
CA GLU A 43 -18.84 -6.30 -4.05
C GLU A 43 -18.36 -6.25 -2.60
N ILE A 44 -18.39 -7.39 -1.89
CA ILE A 44 -17.79 -7.50 -0.55
C ILE A 44 -16.27 -7.26 -0.63
N PHE A 45 -15.61 -7.89 -1.59
CA PHE A 45 -14.17 -7.76 -1.79
C PHE A 45 -13.76 -6.32 -2.10
N PHE A 46 -14.46 -5.65 -3.01
CA PHE A 46 -14.23 -4.23 -3.32
C PHE A 46 -14.49 -3.33 -2.10
N SER A 47 -15.51 -3.62 -1.31
CA SER A 47 -15.77 -2.86 -0.08
C SER A 47 -14.62 -2.99 0.92
N LEU A 48 -14.03 -4.17 1.07
CA LEU A 48 -12.87 -4.40 1.91
C LEU A 48 -11.62 -3.69 1.36
N HIS A 49 -11.40 -3.75 0.06
CA HIS A 49 -10.32 -3.05 -0.64
C HIS A 49 -10.42 -1.53 -0.42
N ASP A 50 -11.62 -0.98 -0.53
CA ASP A 50 -11.91 0.44 -0.29
C ASP A 50 -11.63 0.84 1.17
N ILE A 51 -11.99 -0.01 2.14
CA ILE A 51 -11.68 0.21 3.55
C ILE A 51 -10.17 0.21 3.78
N GLY A 52 -9.43 -0.70 3.13
CA GLY A 52 -7.98 -0.75 3.21
C GLY A 52 -7.33 0.56 2.75
N PHE A 53 -7.74 1.09 1.59
CA PHE A 53 -7.25 2.39 1.09
C PHE A 53 -7.66 3.55 1.98
N GLN A 54 -8.88 3.54 2.52
CA GLN A 54 -9.32 4.56 3.47
C GLN A 54 -8.45 4.59 4.73
N LYS A 55 -8.13 3.43 5.32
CA LYS A 55 -7.20 3.32 6.46
C LYS A 55 -5.82 3.88 6.13
N MET A 56 -5.28 3.55 4.95
CA MET A 56 -3.99 4.07 4.50
C MET A 56 -4.05 5.59 4.27
N GLU A 57 -5.14 6.11 3.75
CA GLU A 57 -5.35 7.55 3.57
C GLU A 57 -5.46 8.29 4.91
N GLU A 58 -6.14 7.73 5.91
CA GLU A 58 -6.21 8.28 7.26
C GLU A 58 -4.81 8.40 7.91
N MET A 59 -3.95 7.40 7.74
CA MET A 59 -2.55 7.47 8.20
C MET A 59 -1.73 8.56 7.49
N ASN A 60 -2.12 8.92 6.27
CA ASN A 60 -1.45 9.91 5.44
C ASN A 60 -2.09 11.32 5.54
N ARG A 61 -3.10 11.52 6.40
CA ARG A 61 -3.88 12.78 6.48
C ARG A 61 -3.00 13.99 6.76
N ASP A 62 -2.06 13.84 7.70
CA ASP A 62 -1.23 14.96 8.16
C ASP A 62 -0.03 15.26 7.24
N LEU A 63 0.19 14.46 6.20
CA LEU A 63 1.30 14.68 5.26
C LEU A 63 1.20 16.03 4.55
N VAL A 64 -0.02 16.53 4.34
CA VAL A 64 -0.26 17.85 3.71
C VAL A 64 0.35 19.01 4.51
N THR A 65 0.58 18.84 5.82
CA THR A 65 1.20 19.86 6.69
C THR A 65 2.72 19.88 6.58
N ILE A 66 3.34 18.87 5.97
CA ILE A 66 4.79 18.75 5.82
C ILE A 66 5.24 19.50 4.56
N ASN A 67 5.78 20.71 4.75
CA ASN A 67 6.20 21.58 3.64
C ASN A 67 7.44 21.08 2.88
N ASN A 68 8.36 20.37 3.55
CA ASN A 68 9.52 19.78 2.90
C ASN A 68 9.12 18.49 2.19
N PRO A 69 9.18 18.41 0.83
CA PRO A 69 8.70 17.26 0.09
C PRO A 69 9.54 15.99 0.34
N LEU A 70 10.84 16.12 0.66
CA LEU A 70 11.66 14.96 0.98
C LEU A 70 11.27 14.34 2.32
N LEU A 71 11.02 15.18 3.34
CA LEU A 71 10.48 14.72 4.62
C LEU A 71 9.07 14.12 4.46
N ARG A 72 8.26 14.71 3.59
CA ARG A 72 6.93 14.17 3.27
C ARG A 72 7.03 12.80 2.58
N LEU A 73 7.93 12.66 1.60
CA LEU A 73 8.19 11.39 0.93
C LEU A 73 8.67 10.31 1.91
N HIS A 74 9.60 10.67 2.79
CA HIS A 74 10.06 9.79 3.85
C HIS A 74 8.92 9.32 4.76
N LYS A 75 8.08 10.27 5.23
CA LYS A 75 6.95 9.97 6.10
C LYS A 75 5.88 9.11 5.41
N MET A 76 5.63 9.32 4.10
CA MET A 76 4.78 8.43 3.29
C MET A 76 5.30 6.99 3.32
N GLY A 77 6.61 6.80 3.16
CA GLY A 77 7.24 5.48 3.25
C GLY A 77 7.08 4.85 4.63
N GLU A 78 7.32 5.60 5.72
CA GLU A 78 7.10 5.10 7.08
C GLU A 78 5.65 4.66 7.31
N ASN A 79 4.67 5.50 6.91
CA ASN A 79 3.26 5.19 7.04
C ASN A 79 2.87 3.94 6.23
N TYR A 80 3.46 3.74 5.05
CA TYR A 80 3.26 2.53 4.24
C TYR A 80 3.78 1.26 4.96
N LEU A 81 4.98 1.34 5.56
CA LEU A 81 5.54 0.23 6.35
C LEU A 81 4.66 -0.08 7.57
N GLU A 82 4.24 0.95 8.30
CA GLU A 82 3.36 0.81 9.46
C GLU A 82 1.99 0.23 9.08
N PHE A 83 1.40 0.71 7.97
CA PHE A 83 0.14 0.18 7.45
C PHE A 83 0.23 -1.32 7.17
N GLY A 84 1.24 -1.75 6.40
CA GLY A 84 1.41 -3.14 6.03
C GLY A 84 1.64 -4.06 7.23
N MET A 85 2.42 -3.59 8.22
CA MET A 85 2.70 -4.36 9.43
C MET A 85 1.51 -4.43 10.41
N SER A 86 0.69 -3.37 10.45
CA SER A 86 -0.47 -3.29 11.37
C SER A 86 -1.76 -3.86 10.76
N ASN A 87 -1.83 -3.98 9.44
CA ASN A 87 -3.01 -4.45 8.71
C ASN A 87 -2.62 -5.47 7.61
N PRO A 88 -1.96 -6.60 7.96
CA PRO A 88 -1.43 -7.54 6.97
C PRO A 88 -2.51 -8.17 6.09
N GLU A 89 -3.73 -8.36 6.62
CA GLU A 89 -4.87 -8.88 5.86
C GLU A 89 -5.29 -7.89 4.76
N PHE A 90 -5.44 -6.60 5.09
CA PHE A 90 -5.75 -5.56 4.11
C PHE A 90 -4.62 -5.40 3.09
N TYR A 91 -3.36 -5.41 3.55
CA TYR A 91 -2.21 -5.34 2.66
C TYR A 91 -2.21 -6.49 1.64
N ASN A 92 -2.46 -7.71 2.10
CA ASN A 92 -2.52 -8.88 1.23
C ASN A 92 -3.66 -8.77 0.20
N LEU A 93 -4.85 -8.35 0.65
CA LEU A 93 -6.02 -8.16 -0.19
C LEU A 93 -5.81 -7.03 -1.22
N MET A 94 -5.18 -5.91 -0.84
CA MET A 94 -5.02 -4.74 -1.70
C MET A 94 -3.92 -4.89 -2.75
N PHE A 95 -2.83 -5.60 -2.41
CA PHE A 95 -1.59 -5.54 -3.20
C PHE A 95 -0.99 -6.88 -3.60
N ILE A 96 -1.47 -7.99 -3.05
CA ILE A 96 -0.87 -9.30 -3.28
C ILE A 96 -1.83 -10.23 -4.03
N GLN A 97 -3.14 -10.13 -3.78
CA GLN A 97 -4.14 -10.93 -4.49
C GLN A 97 -4.39 -10.35 -5.88
N ASP A 98 -4.59 -11.23 -6.87
CA ASP A 98 -4.76 -10.84 -8.27
C ASP A 98 -6.21 -10.39 -8.57
N GLU A 99 -7.18 -10.84 -7.78
CA GLU A 99 -8.61 -10.66 -8.04
C GLU A 99 -9.04 -9.19 -8.19
N PRO A 100 -8.54 -8.22 -7.39
CA PRO A 100 -8.97 -6.84 -7.58
C PRO A 100 -8.67 -6.31 -8.97
N MET A 101 -7.48 -6.58 -9.48
CA MET A 101 -7.03 -6.09 -10.79
C MET A 101 -7.72 -6.82 -11.94
N ASN A 102 -7.98 -8.11 -11.80
CA ASN A 102 -8.72 -8.89 -12.79
C ASN A 102 -10.14 -8.33 -12.95
N LYS A 103 -10.84 -8.07 -11.84
CA LYS A 103 -12.20 -7.51 -11.86
C LYS A 103 -12.28 -6.09 -12.38
N ILE A 104 -11.36 -5.23 -11.98
CA ILE A 104 -11.26 -3.86 -12.50
C ILE A 104 -11.12 -3.90 -14.02
N THR A 105 -10.26 -4.77 -14.53
CA THR A 105 -10.05 -4.95 -15.98
C THR A 105 -11.31 -5.48 -16.67
N GLU A 106 -11.98 -6.49 -16.11
CA GLU A 106 -13.20 -7.09 -16.67
C GLU A 106 -14.39 -6.12 -16.69
N LEU A 107 -14.55 -5.32 -15.64
CA LEU A 107 -15.68 -4.40 -15.48
C LEU A 107 -15.42 -3.03 -16.15
N GLY A 108 -14.20 -2.76 -16.62
CA GLY A 108 -13.80 -1.45 -17.13
C GLY A 108 -13.95 -0.34 -16.10
N CYS A 109 -13.82 -0.67 -14.81
CA CYS A 109 -13.91 0.27 -13.72
C CYS A 109 -12.54 0.93 -13.46
N ASP A 110 -12.56 2.18 -13.01
CA ASP A 110 -11.34 2.87 -12.58
C ASP A 110 -10.91 2.39 -11.19
N TRP A 111 -9.61 2.20 -11.00
CA TRP A 111 -9.02 1.91 -9.70
C TRP A 111 -8.79 3.20 -8.88
N VAL A 112 -9.87 3.96 -8.72
CA VAL A 112 -9.85 5.38 -8.28
C VAL A 112 -8.99 5.61 -7.04
N LYS A 113 -9.10 4.79 -6.00
CA LYS A 113 -8.35 5.00 -4.75
C LYS A 113 -6.88 4.62 -4.88
N GLY A 114 -6.57 3.57 -5.62
CA GLY A 114 -5.19 3.20 -5.94
C GLY A 114 -4.51 4.26 -6.79
N ASP A 115 -5.20 4.77 -7.81
CA ASP A 115 -4.70 5.85 -8.67
C ASP A 115 -4.44 7.12 -7.88
N HIS A 116 -5.31 7.48 -6.92
CA HIS A 116 -5.09 8.62 -6.03
C HIS A 116 -3.81 8.45 -5.19
N ALA A 117 -3.58 7.26 -4.63
CA ALA A 117 -2.37 6.98 -3.85
C ALA A 117 -1.11 7.09 -4.70
N ILE A 118 -1.12 6.52 -5.93
CA ILE A 118 -0.02 6.60 -6.88
C ILE A 118 0.22 8.05 -7.31
N ASN A 119 -0.82 8.81 -7.65
CA ASN A 119 -0.69 10.19 -8.08
C ASN A 119 -0.10 11.07 -6.97
N ARG A 120 -0.52 10.91 -5.72
CA ARG A 120 0.04 11.63 -4.57
C ARG A 120 1.54 11.33 -4.39
N LEU A 121 1.95 10.08 -4.59
CA LEU A 121 3.38 9.71 -4.57
C LEU A 121 4.13 10.43 -5.70
N LYS A 122 3.62 10.39 -6.93
CA LYS A 122 4.22 11.03 -8.11
C LYS A 122 4.35 12.55 -7.95
N GLU A 123 3.32 13.21 -7.43
CA GLU A 123 3.33 14.64 -7.12
C GLU A 123 4.44 14.97 -6.12
N THR A 124 4.55 14.17 -5.04
CA THR A 124 5.59 14.38 -4.02
C THR A 124 7.00 14.16 -4.60
N VAL A 125 7.19 13.12 -5.40
CA VAL A 125 8.48 12.85 -6.09
C VAL A 125 8.82 13.99 -7.06
N THR A 126 7.85 14.46 -7.85
CA THR A 126 8.03 15.58 -8.79
C THR A 126 8.45 16.84 -8.04
N GLU A 127 7.78 17.14 -6.94
CA GLU A 127 8.14 18.30 -6.09
C GLU A 127 9.56 18.18 -5.49
N CYS A 128 9.98 16.96 -5.11
CA CYS A 128 11.35 16.71 -4.66
C CYS A 128 12.38 17.01 -5.77
N MET A 129 12.09 16.61 -7.01
CA MET A 129 12.94 16.89 -8.18
C MET A 129 13.00 18.39 -8.50
N ASP A 130 11.85 19.05 -8.52
CA ASP A 130 11.75 20.47 -8.88
C ASP A 130 12.46 21.37 -7.87
N LYS A 131 12.43 20.99 -6.58
CA LYS A 131 13.12 21.70 -5.51
C LYS A 131 14.58 21.26 -5.33
N GLY A 132 15.06 20.29 -6.12
CA GLY A 132 16.45 19.81 -6.07
C GLY A 132 16.80 18.97 -4.85
N TYR A 133 15.81 18.36 -4.19
CA TYR A 133 16.06 17.41 -3.10
C TYR A 133 16.51 16.04 -3.62
N ILE A 134 16.08 15.65 -4.80
CA ILE A 134 16.53 14.44 -5.49
C ILE A 134 16.93 14.78 -6.92
N LEU A 135 17.73 13.92 -7.55
CA LEU A 135 18.15 14.11 -8.93
C LEU A 135 16.95 14.11 -9.89
N LYS A 136 17.02 14.96 -10.91
CA LYS A 136 16.01 14.99 -11.97
C LYS A 136 16.02 13.69 -12.76
N GLY A 137 14.83 13.17 -13.04
CA GLY A 137 14.60 11.95 -13.79
C GLY A 137 13.13 11.83 -14.22
N ASP A 138 12.75 10.66 -14.67
CA ASP A 138 11.33 10.36 -14.92
C ASP A 138 10.60 10.12 -13.58
N PRO A 139 9.62 10.97 -13.23
CA PRO A 139 8.87 10.81 -11.98
C PRO A 139 8.15 9.46 -11.86
N HIS A 140 7.74 8.84 -12.98
CA HIS A 140 7.12 7.52 -12.97
C HIS A 140 8.11 6.44 -12.52
N LEU A 141 9.31 6.43 -13.09
CA LEU A 141 10.35 5.46 -12.74
C LEU A 141 10.79 5.60 -11.30
N VAL A 142 10.99 6.83 -10.82
CA VAL A 142 11.41 7.08 -9.43
C VAL A 142 10.30 6.69 -8.46
N SER A 143 9.05 7.04 -8.75
CA SER A 143 7.90 6.65 -7.91
C SER A 143 7.73 5.14 -7.84
N LEU A 144 7.85 4.45 -8.97
CA LEU A 144 7.81 2.99 -9.02
C LEU A 144 8.95 2.38 -8.18
N SER A 145 10.17 2.92 -8.28
CA SER A 145 11.34 2.42 -7.54
C SER A 145 11.16 2.59 -6.03
N VAL A 146 10.72 3.77 -5.58
CA VAL A 146 10.46 4.05 -4.16
C VAL A 146 9.34 3.16 -3.62
N TRP A 147 8.24 3.04 -4.37
CA TRP A 147 7.13 2.17 -3.96
C TRP A 147 7.56 0.70 -3.91
N SER A 148 8.24 0.19 -4.94
CA SER A 148 8.74 -1.18 -4.98
C SER A 148 9.64 -1.52 -3.79
N PHE A 149 10.44 -0.56 -3.32
CA PHE A 149 11.31 -0.75 -2.17
C PHE A 149 10.49 -0.99 -0.89
N VAL A 150 9.58 -0.09 -0.54
CA VAL A 150 8.77 -0.23 0.69
C VAL A 150 7.80 -1.41 0.58
N HIS A 151 7.24 -1.66 -0.61
CA HIS A 151 6.40 -2.82 -0.89
C HIS A 151 7.18 -4.13 -0.69
N GLY A 152 8.40 -4.20 -1.20
CA GLY A 152 9.28 -5.35 -1.00
C GLY A 152 9.56 -5.64 0.47
N LEU A 153 9.87 -4.60 1.27
CA LEU A 153 10.09 -4.74 2.71
C LEU A 153 8.86 -5.32 3.43
N VAL A 154 7.67 -4.77 3.18
CA VAL A 154 6.43 -5.27 3.79
C VAL A 154 6.14 -6.70 3.32
N SER A 155 6.25 -6.98 2.03
CA SER A 155 6.01 -8.33 1.48
C SER A 155 6.95 -9.37 2.09
N LEU A 156 8.24 -9.04 2.29
CA LEU A 156 9.19 -9.91 2.96
C LEU A 156 8.84 -10.13 4.43
N ALA A 157 8.38 -9.07 5.11
CA ALA A 157 8.03 -9.12 6.53
C ALA A 157 6.79 -9.99 6.78
N ILE A 158 5.67 -9.71 6.11
CA ILE A 158 4.42 -10.48 6.31
C ILE A 158 4.52 -11.95 5.91
N ARG A 159 5.49 -12.30 5.05
CA ARG A 159 5.78 -13.67 4.63
C ARG A 159 6.87 -14.35 5.48
N GLY A 160 7.32 -13.73 6.58
CA GLY A 160 8.34 -14.25 7.50
C GLY A 160 9.75 -14.38 6.89
N ARG A 161 9.99 -13.80 5.72
CA ARG A 161 11.30 -13.89 5.04
C ARG A 161 12.32 -12.90 5.60
N ILE A 162 11.88 -11.78 6.14
CA ILE A 162 12.75 -10.77 6.75
C ILE A 162 13.42 -11.29 8.04
N GLU A 163 12.82 -12.28 8.70
CA GLU A 163 13.36 -12.92 9.92
C GLU A 163 14.74 -13.60 9.68
N LYS A 164 15.10 -13.86 8.43
CA LYS A 164 16.44 -14.34 8.08
C LYS A 164 17.54 -13.29 8.24
N PHE A 165 17.15 -12.00 8.23
CA PHE A 165 18.04 -10.85 8.43
C PHE A 165 17.86 -10.24 9.83
N VAL A 166 16.66 -10.33 10.38
CA VAL A 166 16.24 -9.73 11.65
C VAL A 166 15.47 -10.78 12.44
N PRO A 167 16.17 -11.60 13.25
CA PRO A 167 15.53 -12.70 14.02
C PRO A 167 14.56 -12.20 15.09
N GLU A 168 14.82 -11.04 15.68
CA GLU A 168 14.01 -10.44 16.73
C GLU A 168 12.80 -9.73 16.10
N LYS A 169 11.59 -10.27 16.33
CA LYS A 169 10.34 -9.78 15.69
C LYS A 169 10.05 -8.32 15.99
N GLU A 170 10.31 -7.87 17.20
CA GLU A 170 10.16 -6.47 17.63
C GLU A 170 11.09 -5.51 16.92
N MET A 171 12.20 -6.00 16.35
CA MET A 171 13.16 -5.21 15.59
C MET A 171 12.83 -5.11 14.09
N ILE A 172 11.87 -5.89 13.59
CA ILE A 172 11.55 -5.92 12.16
C ILE A 172 11.14 -4.53 11.67
N LEU A 173 10.11 -3.92 12.24
CA LEU A 173 9.64 -2.60 11.81
C LEU A 173 10.71 -1.49 12.02
N PRO A 174 11.44 -1.42 13.15
CA PRO A 174 12.58 -0.53 13.30
C PRO A 174 13.63 -0.69 12.18
N VAL A 175 14.03 -1.91 11.84
CA VAL A 175 15.02 -2.17 10.77
C VAL A 175 14.47 -1.79 9.40
N MET A 176 13.19 -2.06 9.11
CA MET A 176 12.55 -1.61 7.87
C MET A 176 12.59 -0.08 7.74
N LYS A 177 12.33 0.67 8.83
CA LYS A 177 12.43 2.13 8.85
C LYS A 177 13.89 2.61 8.67
N GLN A 178 14.87 1.92 9.25
CA GLN A 178 16.27 2.21 9.01
C GLN A 178 16.68 1.97 7.54
N SER A 179 16.16 0.91 6.91
CA SER A 179 16.37 0.64 5.50
C SER A 179 15.76 1.73 4.60
N LEU A 180 14.57 2.23 4.97
CA LEU A 180 13.95 3.37 4.29
C LEU A 180 14.80 4.65 4.45
N ASN A 181 15.30 4.94 5.65
CA ASN A 181 16.21 6.04 5.89
C ASN A 181 17.45 5.95 5.02
N TRP A 182 18.05 4.76 4.93
CA TRP A 182 19.19 4.52 4.07
C TRP A 182 18.85 4.83 2.59
N LEU A 183 17.72 4.35 2.09
CA LEU A 183 17.28 4.64 0.72
C LEU A 183 17.14 6.16 0.49
N VAL A 184 16.39 6.85 1.35
CA VAL A 184 16.10 8.28 1.19
C VAL A 184 17.41 9.10 1.19
N ASN A 185 18.33 8.81 2.10
CA ASN A 185 19.63 9.47 2.16
C ASN A 185 20.51 9.22 0.92
N ASN A 186 20.30 8.11 0.21
CA ASN A 186 21.08 7.78 -1.00
C ASN A 186 20.44 8.27 -2.31
N ILE A 187 19.15 8.65 -2.29
CA ILE A 187 18.50 9.31 -3.44
C ILE A 187 18.50 10.84 -3.29
N GLU A 188 18.89 11.37 -2.12
CA GLU A 188 19.03 12.81 -1.90
C GLU A 188 20.14 13.38 -2.79
N ALA A 189 19.83 14.45 -3.52
CA ALA A 189 20.80 15.10 -4.38
C ALA A 189 21.93 15.72 -3.53
N SER A 190 23.17 15.36 -3.84
CA SER A 190 24.33 16.01 -3.23
C SER A 190 24.34 17.51 -3.56
N PRO A 191 24.68 18.40 -2.61
CA PRO A 191 24.74 19.85 -2.86
C PRO A 191 25.61 20.26 -4.07
N ALA A 192 26.54 19.40 -4.47
CA ALA A 192 27.40 19.61 -5.65
C ALA A 192 26.67 19.27 -6.97
N GLU A 193 25.74 18.31 -6.98
CA GLU A 193 25.04 17.84 -8.18
C GLU A 193 23.83 18.72 -8.53
N SER A 194 23.22 19.37 -7.53
CA SER A 194 22.12 20.31 -7.75
C SER A 194 22.53 21.61 -8.45
N ARG A 195 23.84 21.89 -8.58
CA ARG A 195 24.38 23.14 -9.19
C ARG A 195 24.76 23.00 -10.66
N ASN A 196 24.64 21.84 -11.30
CA ASN A 196 25.02 21.67 -12.69
C ASN A 196 23.88 21.09 -13.55
N PRO A 197 22.87 21.90 -13.98
CA PRO A 197 21.81 21.46 -14.90
C PRO A 197 22.25 21.39 -16.37
N ALA A 198 23.54 21.61 -16.67
CA ALA A 198 24.06 21.64 -18.04
C ALA A 198 25.36 20.81 -18.11
N GLY A 199 25.19 19.53 -18.31
CA GLY A 199 26.26 18.61 -18.64
C GLY A 199 25.96 17.90 -19.94
N THR A 200 26.35 18.56 -21.07
CA THR A 200 26.57 18.07 -22.45
C THR A 200 25.65 17.01 -22.99
#